data_ef65f622b9822fdbc5769975b131c609
#
_entry.id   ef65f622b9822fdbc5769975b131c609
#
_cell.length_a   1.000
_cell.length_b   1.000
_cell.length_c   1.000
_cell.angle_alpha   90.00
_cell.angle_beta   90.00
_cell.angle_gamma   90.00
#
_symmetry.space_group_name_H-M   'P 1'
#
loop_
_entity.id
_entity.type
_entity.pdbx_description
1 polymer ?
#
loop_
_entity_poly.entity_id
_entity_poly.type
_entity_poly.pdbx_seq_one_letter_code
_entity_poly.pdbx_strand_id
1 'polypeptide(L)'
;CRFAPRGLESDGLDLRAVRSGREGVVSPAVLFLLKTYGLGQGEQTESGTLPAWTYLAQQLINGLAPAAIYALLATGYALIYGLTGRINLAFGEFTTVGAFAALAGIVAAADVGATLPGLAIAGLGLAALTGGALGAVLYALVFRPLQQRNSQALLIATIGLAIALGEALRLLTSSRQRWLQPFFTEPFTAGAIVVNPGQLGLTGLALAAIVAVVVGLHRTALGRAYRACADDPGAAALVGVDIASVTRWTCVGGSMLAAIAGFVVATHYGVVGFAMGTLWGLKALTAAVVGGIGSVPGAALGGVLIGLFESLWAGYLPSDYKEVAIFAVLATMLALRPNGLFGQTAAADNPMLWRSRSAR
;
A
#
# COMPACT_ATOMS: atom_id res chain seq x y z
N CYS A 1 -40.17 15.84 -19.06
CA CYS A 1 -41.07 16.55 -18.13
C CYS A 1 -40.22 17.32 -17.14
N ARG A 2 -40.45 18.64 -17.11
CA ARG A 2 -39.83 19.66 -16.27
C ARG A 2 -40.09 19.38 -14.78
N PHE A 3 -39.06 19.43 -13.96
CA PHE A 3 -39.11 19.91 -12.58
C PHE A 3 -37.76 20.58 -12.27
N ALA A 4 -37.71 21.87 -12.44
CA ALA A 4 -36.69 22.72 -11.87
C ALA A 4 -37.28 23.34 -10.59
N PRO A 5 -36.66 23.26 -9.42
CA PRO A 5 -37.01 24.15 -8.32
C PRO A 5 -36.36 25.51 -8.60
N ARG A 6 -37.20 26.51 -8.77
CA ARG A 6 -36.84 27.93 -8.69
C ARG A 6 -36.42 28.27 -7.27
N GLY A 7 -35.30 28.97 -7.14
CA GLY A 7 -34.98 29.73 -5.93
C GLY A 7 -33.69 29.30 -5.24
N LEU A 8 -32.54 29.43 -5.91
CA LEU A 8 -31.28 29.78 -5.30
C LEU A 8 -30.64 30.80 -6.21
N GLU A 9 -31.04 32.04 -5.96
CA GLU A 9 -30.34 33.21 -6.45
C GLU A 9 -28.88 33.09 -6.01
N SER A 10 -27.98 33.18 -6.96
CA SER A 10 -26.55 33.20 -6.81
C SER A 10 -26.13 34.44 -5.99
N ASP A 11 -26.19 34.35 -4.68
CA ASP A 11 -25.37 35.21 -3.85
C ASP A 11 -23.91 34.84 -4.14
N GLY A 12 -23.31 35.64 -4.99
CA GLY A 12 -21.92 35.54 -5.36
C GLY A 12 -21.09 35.53 -4.09
N LEU A 13 -20.49 34.41 -3.79
CA LEU A 13 -19.43 34.32 -2.77
C LEU A 13 -18.37 35.34 -3.20
N ASP A 14 -18.37 36.52 -2.56
CA ASP A 14 -17.34 37.53 -2.80
C ASP A 14 -16.01 37.00 -2.25
N LEU A 15 -15.25 36.38 -3.13
CA LEU A 15 -13.93 35.86 -2.84
C LEU A 15 -12.98 36.94 -2.29
N ARG A 16 -13.32 38.22 -2.42
CA ARG A 16 -12.58 39.35 -1.83
C ARG A 16 -12.87 39.50 -0.34
N ALA A 17 -14.10 39.18 0.12
CA ALA A 17 -14.44 39.22 1.55
C ALA A 17 -13.76 38.10 2.35
N VAL A 18 -13.58 36.90 1.74
CA VAL A 18 -12.80 35.80 2.31
C VAL A 18 -11.31 36.15 2.39
N ARG A 19 -10.83 37.02 1.47
CA ARG A 19 -9.42 37.45 1.40
C ARG A 19 -9.05 38.51 2.43
N SER A 20 -10.03 39.18 3.05
CA SER A 20 -9.79 40.29 3.99
C SER A 20 -9.85 39.93 5.47
N GLY A 21 -9.90 38.62 5.83
CA GLY A 21 -9.74 38.16 7.23
C GLY A 21 -10.78 38.69 8.23
N ARG A 22 -12.01 39.09 7.79
CA ARG A 22 -13.07 39.46 8.73
C ARG A 22 -13.65 38.16 9.32
N GLU A 23 -13.20 37.86 10.52
CA GLU A 23 -13.72 36.81 11.37
C GLU A 23 -15.22 37.04 11.63
N GLY A 24 -16.07 36.25 11.01
CA GLY A 24 -17.51 36.30 11.24
C GLY A 24 -18.40 35.66 10.16
N VAL A 25 -17.88 35.41 8.98
CA VAL A 25 -18.70 34.96 7.82
C VAL A 25 -18.40 33.51 7.39
N VAL A 26 -17.33 32.91 7.87
CA VAL A 26 -16.94 31.55 7.45
C VAL A 26 -17.12 30.58 8.61
N SER A 27 -17.93 29.54 8.39
CA SER A 27 -18.10 28.45 9.37
C SER A 27 -16.76 27.83 9.76
N PRO A 28 -16.53 27.52 11.05
CA PRO A 28 -15.30 26.83 11.51
C PRO A 28 -14.96 25.57 10.71
N ALA A 29 -15.98 24.88 10.19
CA ALA A 29 -15.80 23.70 9.34
C ALA A 29 -15.17 24.03 7.98
N VAL A 30 -15.48 25.19 7.38
CA VAL A 30 -14.91 25.63 6.10
C VAL A 30 -13.48 26.12 6.32
N LEU A 31 -13.19 26.79 7.42
CA LEU A 31 -11.81 27.18 7.79
C LEU A 31 -10.94 25.93 8.07
N PHE A 32 -11.50 24.92 8.72
CA PHE A 32 -10.84 23.64 8.93
C PHE A 32 -10.53 22.93 7.60
N LEU A 33 -11.48 22.88 6.68
CA LEU A 33 -11.29 22.29 5.35
C LEU A 33 -10.23 23.05 4.53
N LEU A 34 -10.27 24.38 4.51
CA LEU A 34 -9.28 25.20 3.83
C LEU A 34 -7.86 24.98 4.40
N LYS A 35 -7.75 24.86 5.72
CA LYS A 35 -6.48 24.61 6.41
C LYS A 35 -5.96 23.17 6.20
N THR A 36 -6.88 22.20 6.14
CA THR A 36 -6.53 20.78 5.96
C THR A 36 -6.17 20.46 4.50
N TYR A 37 -6.81 21.11 3.53
CA TYR A 37 -6.58 20.86 2.10
C TYR A 37 -5.64 21.86 1.43
N GLY A 38 -5.06 22.78 2.18
CA GLY A 38 -4.10 23.76 1.64
C GLY A 38 -4.70 24.73 0.60
N LEU A 39 -6.01 24.79 0.45
CA LEU A 39 -6.69 25.63 -0.53
C LEU A 39 -6.68 27.13 -0.17
N GLY A 40 -6.16 27.49 0.99
CA GLY A 40 -5.98 28.86 1.46
C GLY A 40 -4.56 29.39 1.46
N GLN A 41 -3.57 28.63 1.03
CA GLN A 41 -2.17 29.06 1.02
C GLN A 41 -1.79 29.75 -0.29
N GLY A 42 -2.58 30.74 -0.70
CA GLY A 42 -2.20 31.74 -1.69
C GLY A 42 -1.65 33.02 -1.06
N GLU A 43 -1.45 33.07 0.26
CA GLU A 43 -0.70 34.13 0.91
C GLU A 43 0.75 33.70 1.03
N GLN A 44 1.57 34.22 0.12
CA GLN A 44 2.98 34.46 0.37
C GLN A 44 3.06 35.34 1.63
N THR A 45 3.15 34.70 2.81
CA THR A 45 3.78 35.37 3.92
C THR A 45 5.17 35.71 3.42
N GLU A 46 5.53 37.00 3.50
CA GLU A 46 6.89 37.49 3.47
C GLU A 46 7.69 36.87 4.62
N SER A 47 7.95 35.59 4.51
CA SER A 47 8.91 34.87 5.33
C SER A 47 10.03 34.48 4.40
N GLY A 48 11.23 34.91 4.72
CA GLY A 48 12.42 34.64 3.95
C GLY A 48 12.42 33.20 3.39
N THR A 49 12.77 33.11 2.14
CA THR A 49 12.85 31.84 1.39
C THR A 49 13.50 30.78 2.26
N LEU A 50 12.72 29.80 2.73
CA LEU A 50 13.27 28.67 3.48
C LEU A 50 14.47 28.14 2.69
N PRO A 51 15.61 27.87 3.32
CA PRO A 51 16.75 27.31 2.61
C PRO A 51 16.31 26.08 1.84
N ALA A 52 16.76 25.90 0.61
CA ALA A 52 16.35 24.79 -0.26
C ALA A 52 16.52 23.42 0.42
N TRP A 53 17.50 23.28 1.30
CA TRP A 53 17.72 22.08 2.08
C TRP A 53 16.60 21.81 3.10
N THR A 54 15.98 22.84 3.69
CA THR A 54 14.86 22.70 4.64
C THR A 54 13.62 22.15 3.92
N TYR A 55 13.34 22.67 2.71
CA TYR A 55 12.25 22.15 1.89
C TYR A 55 12.49 20.70 1.48
N LEU A 56 13.71 20.37 1.05
CA LEU A 56 14.09 18.98 0.73
C LEU A 56 13.95 18.07 1.95
N ALA A 57 14.41 18.50 3.13
CA ALA A 57 14.25 17.73 4.37
C ALA A 57 12.77 17.51 4.70
N GLN A 58 11.91 18.53 4.55
CA GLN A 58 10.47 18.39 4.73
C GLN A 58 9.87 17.36 3.75
N GLN A 59 10.26 17.39 2.47
CA GLN A 59 9.77 16.43 1.48
C GLN A 59 10.23 15.00 1.77
N LEU A 60 11.44 14.81 2.27
CA LEU A 60 11.91 13.48 2.69
C LEU A 60 11.10 12.96 3.89
N ILE A 61 10.79 13.81 4.86
CA ILE A 61 9.94 13.45 6.01
C ILE A 61 8.52 13.13 5.54
N ASN A 62 7.93 13.95 4.67
CA ASN A 62 6.61 13.69 4.10
C ASN A 62 6.59 12.38 3.30
N GLY A 63 7.71 12.03 2.67
CA GLY A 63 7.91 10.79 1.92
C GLY A 63 8.02 9.53 2.77
N LEU A 64 8.24 9.63 4.08
CA LEU A 64 8.39 8.44 4.94
C LEU A 64 7.13 7.58 4.98
N ALA A 65 5.94 8.17 5.04
CA ALA A 65 4.70 7.41 5.09
C ALA A 65 4.41 6.67 3.78
N PRO A 66 4.39 7.30 2.59
CA PRO A 66 4.24 6.56 1.34
C PRO A 66 5.36 5.55 1.13
N ALA A 67 6.61 5.86 1.51
CA ALA A 67 7.72 4.93 1.45
C ALA A 67 7.47 3.67 2.30
N ALA A 68 6.99 3.83 3.52
CA ALA A 68 6.66 2.73 4.42
C ALA A 68 5.49 1.89 3.89
N ILE A 69 4.45 2.52 3.35
CA ILE A 69 3.30 1.84 2.75
C ILE A 69 3.75 0.99 1.54
N TYR A 70 4.50 1.57 0.61
CA TYR A 70 4.97 0.84 -0.56
C TYR A 70 5.97 -0.25 -0.20
N ALA A 71 6.85 -0.02 0.77
CA ALA A 71 7.76 -1.04 1.26
C ALA A 71 7.01 -2.23 1.87
N LEU A 72 5.96 -1.98 2.65
CA LEU A 72 5.13 -3.02 3.26
C LEU A 72 4.37 -3.82 2.20
N LEU A 73 3.75 -3.12 1.24
CA LEU A 73 3.04 -3.74 0.12
C LEU A 73 3.99 -4.56 -0.77
N ALA A 74 5.14 -3.99 -1.15
CA ALA A 74 6.14 -4.67 -1.97
C ALA A 74 6.71 -5.91 -1.27
N THR A 75 6.92 -5.85 0.06
CA THR A 75 7.35 -6.98 0.89
C THR A 75 6.34 -8.12 0.83
N GLY A 76 5.04 -7.83 1.05
CA GLY A 76 3.97 -8.83 0.97
C GLY A 76 3.82 -9.42 -0.44
N TYR A 77 3.96 -8.58 -1.46
CA TYR A 77 3.94 -9.00 -2.86
C TYR A 77 5.10 -9.94 -3.19
N ALA A 78 6.32 -9.53 -2.84
CA ALA A 78 7.54 -10.32 -3.07
C ALA A 78 7.53 -11.64 -2.30
N LEU A 79 6.94 -11.67 -1.11
CA LEU A 79 6.79 -12.89 -0.32
C LEU A 79 5.95 -13.95 -1.06
N ILE A 80 4.82 -13.57 -1.65
CA ILE A 80 3.98 -14.49 -2.43
C ILE A 80 4.66 -14.86 -3.74
N TYR A 81 5.19 -13.88 -4.46
CA TYR A 81 5.84 -14.08 -5.75
C TYR A 81 7.09 -14.94 -5.65
N GLY A 82 7.95 -14.71 -4.63
CA GLY A 82 9.20 -15.44 -4.44
C GLY A 82 9.01 -16.95 -4.33
N LEU A 83 7.84 -17.42 -3.83
CA LEU A 83 7.52 -18.84 -3.75
C LEU A 83 6.77 -19.36 -4.97
N THR A 84 5.86 -18.54 -5.53
CA THR A 84 4.96 -18.98 -6.60
C THR A 84 5.51 -18.72 -7.99
N GLY A 85 6.44 -17.75 -8.12
CA GLY A 85 6.95 -17.26 -9.40
C GLY A 85 5.86 -16.63 -10.28
N ARG A 86 4.72 -16.24 -9.70
CA ARG A 86 3.53 -15.82 -10.45
C ARG A 86 2.96 -14.52 -9.92
N ILE A 87 2.57 -13.65 -10.84
CA ILE A 87 1.96 -12.36 -10.54
C ILE A 87 0.54 -12.57 -10.02
N ASN A 88 0.21 -11.94 -8.88
CA ASN A 88 -1.12 -11.92 -8.29
C ASN A 88 -1.72 -10.50 -8.40
N LEU A 89 -2.64 -10.30 -9.33
CA LEU A 89 -3.27 -9.00 -9.54
C LEU A 89 -4.39 -8.68 -8.53
N ALA A 90 -4.87 -9.68 -7.77
CA ALA A 90 -5.82 -9.44 -6.69
C ALA A 90 -5.17 -8.85 -5.43
N PHE A 91 -3.84 -8.77 -5.37
CA PHE A 91 -3.11 -8.34 -4.17
C PHE A 91 -3.51 -6.94 -3.70
N GLY A 92 -3.75 -6.01 -4.63
CA GLY A 92 -4.19 -4.66 -4.29
C GLY A 92 -5.55 -4.62 -3.61
N GLU A 93 -6.48 -5.50 -3.99
CA GLU A 93 -7.81 -5.55 -3.38
C GLU A 93 -7.77 -6.03 -1.92
N PHE A 94 -6.74 -6.80 -1.53
CA PHE A 94 -6.54 -7.17 -0.12
C PHE A 94 -6.20 -5.95 0.74
N THR A 95 -5.53 -4.95 0.15
CA THR A 95 -5.28 -3.66 0.81
C THR A 95 -6.59 -2.91 1.04
N THR A 96 -7.48 -2.89 0.04
CA THR A 96 -8.80 -2.24 0.18
C THR A 96 -9.66 -2.94 1.21
N VAL A 97 -9.76 -4.28 1.17
CA VAL A 97 -10.50 -5.05 2.18
C VAL A 97 -9.92 -4.80 3.57
N GLY A 98 -8.59 -4.79 3.70
CA GLY A 98 -7.89 -4.48 4.95
C GLY A 98 -8.22 -3.08 5.49
N ALA A 99 -8.29 -2.07 4.61
CA ALA A 99 -8.66 -0.71 4.98
C ALA A 99 -10.11 -0.61 5.49
N PHE A 100 -11.06 -1.27 4.82
CA PHE A 100 -12.45 -1.32 5.30
C PHE A 100 -12.61 -2.13 6.58
N ALA A 101 -11.87 -3.24 6.71
CA ALA A 101 -11.84 -4.03 7.95
C ALA A 101 -11.24 -3.22 9.11
N ALA A 102 -10.17 -2.47 8.84
CA ALA A 102 -9.59 -1.56 9.83
C ALA A 102 -10.61 -0.52 10.31
N LEU A 103 -11.33 0.11 9.38
CA LEU A 103 -12.38 1.07 9.69
C LEU A 103 -13.48 0.43 10.55
N ALA A 104 -13.93 -0.76 10.18
CA ALA A 104 -14.95 -1.49 10.95
C ALA A 104 -14.45 -1.82 12.36
N GLY A 105 -13.20 -2.24 12.53
CA GLY A 105 -12.60 -2.50 13.84
C GLY A 105 -12.48 -1.25 14.70
N ILE A 106 -12.11 -0.11 14.11
CA ILE A 106 -12.02 1.18 14.78
C ILE A 106 -13.42 1.64 15.27
N VAL A 107 -14.43 1.57 14.38
CA VAL A 107 -15.81 1.96 14.73
C VAL A 107 -16.35 1.06 15.84
N ALA A 108 -16.21 -0.26 15.72
CA ALA A 108 -16.68 -1.19 16.75
C ALA A 108 -16.00 -0.96 18.12
N ALA A 109 -14.70 -0.62 18.12
CA ALA A 109 -13.99 -0.29 19.35
C ALA A 109 -14.41 1.08 19.93
N ALA A 110 -14.74 2.04 19.07
CA ALA A 110 -15.25 3.36 19.49
C ALA A 110 -16.63 3.24 20.16
N ASP A 111 -17.51 2.37 19.64
CA ASP A 111 -18.84 2.12 20.21
C ASP A 111 -18.79 1.58 21.66
N VAL A 112 -17.72 0.87 22.02
CA VAL A 112 -17.48 0.39 23.40
C VAL A 112 -16.61 1.33 24.23
N GLY A 113 -16.33 2.56 23.73
CA GLY A 113 -15.58 3.59 24.45
C GLY A 113 -14.09 3.29 24.61
N ALA A 114 -13.48 2.57 23.68
CA ALA A 114 -12.05 2.26 23.73
C ALA A 114 -11.19 3.52 23.62
N THR A 115 -10.01 3.49 24.27
CA THR A 115 -9.00 4.55 24.18
C THR A 115 -8.36 4.58 22.79
N LEU A 116 -7.67 5.68 22.42
CA LEU A 116 -6.99 5.81 21.14
C LEU A 116 -6.09 4.61 20.79
N PRO A 117 -5.22 4.09 21.69
CA PRO A 117 -4.47 2.86 21.41
C PRO A 117 -5.36 1.64 21.17
N GLY A 118 -6.49 1.53 21.90
CA GLY A 118 -7.47 0.45 21.73
C GLY A 118 -8.10 0.48 20.32
N LEU A 119 -8.45 1.67 19.82
CA LEU A 119 -8.97 1.84 18.46
C LEU A 119 -7.96 1.37 17.41
N ALA A 120 -6.69 1.76 17.55
CA ALA A 120 -5.63 1.37 16.63
C ALA A 120 -5.39 -0.15 16.66
N ILE A 121 -5.35 -0.77 17.85
CA ILE A 121 -5.17 -2.21 18.00
C ILE A 121 -6.36 -2.98 17.41
N ALA A 122 -7.59 -2.54 17.63
CA ALA A 122 -8.78 -3.19 17.08
C ALA A 122 -8.80 -3.10 15.54
N GLY A 123 -8.51 -1.91 14.98
CA GLY A 123 -8.43 -1.71 13.55
C GLY A 123 -7.34 -2.56 12.90
N LEU A 124 -6.14 -2.53 13.47
CA LEU A 124 -5.00 -3.33 13.00
C LEU A 124 -5.28 -4.84 13.11
N GLY A 125 -5.84 -5.27 14.25
CA GLY A 125 -6.17 -6.67 14.50
C GLY A 125 -7.20 -7.20 13.50
N LEU A 126 -8.28 -6.45 13.27
CA LEU A 126 -9.32 -6.87 12.31
C LEU A 126 -8.80 -6.83 10.87
N ALA A 127 -7.98 -5.84 10.49
CA ALA A 127 -7.32 -5.82 9.20
C ALA A 127 -6.41 -7.05 9.01
N ALA A 128 -5.56 -7.36 9.99
CA ALA A 128 -4.66 -8.51 9.91
C ALA A 128 -5.43 -9.85 9.83
N LEU A 129 -6.49 -10.03 10.61
CA LEU A 129 -7.33 -11.22 10.59
C LEU A 129 -8.04 -11.41 9.23
N THR A 130 -8.65 -10.35 8.71
CA THR A 130 -9.33 -10.41 7.40
C THR A 130 -8.34 -10.65 6.27
N GLY A 131 -7.15 -10.00 6.30
CA GLY A 131 -6.08 -10.23 5.35
C GLY A 131 -5.58 -11.67 5.38
N GLY A 132 -5.38 -12.24 6.59
CA GLY A 132 -4.99 -13.64 6.75
C GLY A 132 -6.05 -14.61 6.25
N ALA A 133 -7.33 -14.36 6.53
CA ALA A 133 -8.45 -15.16 6.03
C ALA A 133 -8.53 -15.11 4.50
N LEU A 134 -8.40 -13.92 3.89
CA LEU A 134 -8.35 -13.77 2.44
C LEU A 134 -7.17 -14.50 1.81
N GLY A 135 -5.99 -14.47 2.46
CA GLY A 135 -4.82 -15.23 2.02
C GLY A 135 -5.06 -16.74 2.03
N ALA A 136 -5.75 -17.26 3.06
CA ALA A 136 -6.15 -18.66 3.13
C ALA A 136 -7.16 -19.01 2.03
N VAL A 137 -8.15 -18.15 1.78
CA VAL A 137 -9.14 -18.30 0.69
C VAL A 137 -8.44 -18.25 -0.67
N LEU A 138 -7.55 -17.29 -0.89
CA LEU A 138 -6.74 -17.20 -2.11
C LEU A 138 -5.98 -18.49 -2.38
N TYR A 139 -5.31 -19.02 -1.36
CA TYR A 139 -4.61 -20.29 -1.48
C TYR A 139 -5.57 -21.44 -1.86
N ALA A 140 -6.68 -21.58 -1.14
CA ALA A 140 -7.61 -22.70 -1.31
C ALA A 140 -8.33 -22.67 -2.67
N LEU A 141 -8.79 -21.48 -3.11
CA LEU A 141 -9.61 -21.34 -4.31
C LEU A 141 -8.79 -21.10 -5.59
N VAL A 142 -7.63 -20.48 -5.48
CA VAL A 142 -6.85 -20.07 -6.66
C VAL A 142 -5.54 -20.82 -6.77
N PHE A 143 -4.66 -20.76 -5.78
CA PHE A 143 -3.32 -21.33 -5.90
C PHE A 143 -3.35 -22.86 -5.91
N ARG A 144 -4.02 -23.48 -4.95
CA ARG A 144 -4.07 -24.94 -4.81
C ARG A 144 -4.62 -25.65 -6.07
N PRO A 145 -5.79 -25.29 -6.65
CA PRO A 145 -6.33 -25.97 -7.83
C PRO A 145 -5.57 -25.61 -9.13
N LEU A 146 -4.92 -24.43 -9.17
CA LEU A 146 -4.22 -23.95 -10.37
C LEU A 146 -2.71 -24.14 -10.33
N GLN A 147 -2.16 -24.71 -9.24
CA GLN A 147 -0.71 -24.88 -9.04
C GLN A 147 -0.06 -25.70 -10.17
N GLN A 148 -0.77 -26.69 -10.70
CA GLN A 148 -0.30 -27.56 -11.81
C GLN A 148 -0.72 -27.06 -13.20
N ARG A 149 -1.47 -25.95 -13.28
CA ARG A 149 -1.93 -25.36 -14.54
C ARG A 149 -0.95 -24.31 -15.06
N ASN A 150 -1.17 -23.87 -16.29
CA ASN A 150 -0.37 -22.83 -16.93
C ASN A 150 -0.39 -21.52 -16.13
N SER A 151 0.72 -20.77 -16.15
CA SER A 151 0.85 -19.46 -15.48
C SER A 151 -0.26 -18.48 -15.87
N GLN A 152 -0.72 -18.53 -17.12
CA GLN A 152 -1.82 -17.70 -17.63
C GLN A 152 -3.15 -17.95 -16.92
N ALA A 153 -3.48 -19.22 -16.61
CA ALA A 153 -4.72 -19.55 -15.91
C ALA A 153 -4.78 -18.92 -14.51
N LEU A 154 -3.65 -18.88 -13.80
CA LEU A 154 -3.58 -18.25 -12.49
C LEU A 154 -3.70 -16.73 -12.60
N LEU A 155 -3.06 -16.11 -13.59
CA LEU A 155 -3.15 -14.68 -13.82
C LEU A 155 -4.60 -14.26 -14.10
N ILE A 156 -5.31 -14.98 -14.98
CA ILE A 156 -6.73 -14.74 -15.29
C ILE A 156 -7.60 -14.93 -14.03
N ALA A 157 -7.34 -15.97 -13.24
CA ALA A 157 -8.10 -16.25 -12.01
C ALA A 157 -7.90 -15.14 -10.97
N THR A 158 -6.67 -14.59 -10.84
CA THR A 158 -6.42 -13.46 -9.92
C THR A 158 -7.04 -12.16 -10.39
N ILE A 159 -7.12 -11.91 -11.70
CA ILE A 159 -7.89 -10.77 -12.25
C ILE A 159 -9.39 -10.93 -11.92
N GLY A 160 -9.94 -12.12 -12.17
CA GLY A 160 -11.34 -12.40 -11.83
C GLY A 160 -11.63 -12.20 -10.34
N LEU A 161 -10.72 -12.66 -9.47
CA LEU A 161 -10.83 -12.46 -8.03
C LEU A 161 -10.73 -10.97 -7.65
N ALA A 162 -9.83 -10.20 -8.29
CA ALA A 162 -9.72 -8.77 -8.06
C ALA A 162 -11.03 -8.05 -8.38
N ILE A 163 -11.61 -8.32 -9.54
CA ILE A 163 -12.89 -7.74 -9.95
C ILE A 163 -14.01 -8.15 -8.99
N ALA A 164 -14.08 -9.43 -8.61
CA ALA A 164 -15.10 -9.92 -7.69
C ALA A 164 -15.00 -9.26 -6.30
N LEU A 165 -13.80 -9.09 -5.76
CA LEU A 165 -13.58 -8.41 -4.48
C LEU A 165 -13.90 -6.91 -4.58
N GLY A 166 -13.48 -6.23 -5.63
CA GLY A 166 -13.77 -4.82 -5.85
C GLY A 166 -15.29 -4.57 -5.96
N GLU A 167 -16.02 -5.40 -6.73
CA GLU A 167 -17.47 -5.30 -6.86
C GLU A 167 -18.20 -5.69 -5.55
N ALA A 168 -17.73 -6.69 -4.83
CA ALA A 168 -18.28 -7.03 -3.52
C ALA A 168 -18.15 -5.86 -2.54
N LEU A 169 -16.99 -5.21 -2.49
CA LEU A 169 -16.78 -4.01 -1.68
C LEU A 169 -17.66 -2.84 -2.12
N ARG A 170 -17.79 -2.62 -3.44
CA ARG A 170 -18.66 -1.58 -4.00
C ARG A 170 -20.12 -1.77 -3.55
N LEU A 171 -20.63 -2.99 -3.60
CA LEU A 171 -21.98 -3.32 -3.17
C LEU A 171 -22.15 -3.15 -1.65
N LEU A 172 -21.21 -3.66 -0.85
CA LEU A 172 -21.25 -3.57 0.62
C LEU A 172 -21.16 -2.14 1.12
N THR A 173 -20.42 -1.27 0.43
CA THR A 173 -20.21 0.12 0.83
C THR A 173 -21.16 1.09 0.15
N SER A 174 -22.08 0.60 -0.71
CA SER A 174 -22.99 1.42 -1.53
C SER A 174 -22.25 2.48 -2.35
N SER A 175 -21.07 2.15 -2.86
CA SER A 175 -20.18 3.03 -3.63
C SER A 175 -19.76 4.32 -2.90
N ARG A 176 -19.91 4.38 -1.58
CA ARG A 176 -19.56 5.57 -0.78
C ARG A 176 -18.12 5.45 -0.26
N GLN A 177 -17.39 6.55 -0.39
CA GLN A 177 -16.14 6.72 0.34
C GLN A 177 -16.43 6.88 1.84
N ARG A 178 -15.56 6.32 2.65
CA ARG A 178 -15.62 6.45 4.11
C ARG A 178 -14.49 7.33 4.58
N TRP A 179 -14.80 8.22 5.51
CA TRP A 179 -13.84 9.12 6.11
C TRP A 179 -13.47 8.62 7.50
N LEU A 180 -12.19 8.64 7.80
CA LEU A 180 -11.65 8.36 9.12
C LEU A 180 -10.95 9.62 9.63
N GLN A 181 -11.31 10.07 10.83
CA GLN A 181 -10.59 11.18 11.44
C GLN A 181 -9.17 10.72 11.81
N PRO A 182 -8.13 11.54 11.52
CA PRO A 182 -6.77 11.22 11.93
C PRO A 182 -6.68 11.08 13.45
N PHE A 183 -5.96 10.05 13.92
CA PHE A 183 -5.79 9.81 15.36
C PHE A 183 -4.95 10.89 16.06
N PHE A 184 -4.06 11.56 15.31
CA PHE A 184 -3.15 12.57 15.83
C PHE A 184 -3.31 13.84 15.00
N THR A 185 -3.87 14.89 15.60
CA THR A 185 -4.16 16.15 14.93
C THR A 185 -3.13 17.23 15.22
N GLU A 186 -2.35 17.08 16.29
CA GLU A 186 -1.37 18.09 16.72
C GLU A 186 -0.02 17.83 16.05
N PRO A 187 0.38 18.62 15.03
CA PRO A 187 1.70 18.51 14.45
C PRO A 187 2.76 19.07 15.41
N PHE A 188 3.87 18.39 15.52
CA PHE A 188 5.04 18.87 16.25
C PHE A 188 5.93 19.68 15.30
N THR A 189 6.23 20.93 15.70
CA THR A 189 7.11 21.80 14.91
C THR A 189 8.51 21.83 15.53
N ALA A 190 9.51 21.38 14.79
CA ALA A 190 10.92 21.47 15.14
C ALA A 190 11.58 22.54 14.25
N GLY A 191 11.53 23.80 14.70
CA GLY A 191 11.98 24.95 13.90
C GLY A 191 11.11 25.12 12.64
N ALA A 192 11.71 25.02 11.46
CA ALA A 192 11.02 25.16 10.17
C ALA A 192 10.44 23.83 9.66
N ILE A 193 10.64 22.70 10.35
CA ILE A 193 10.19 21.38 9.95
C ILE A 193 8.94 21.03 10.76
N VAL A 194 7.90 20.58 10.06
CA VAL A 194 6.63 20.11 10.64
C VAL A 194 6.59 18.60 10.57
N VAL A 195 6.42 17.93 11.70
CA VAL A 195 6.36 16.47 11.81
C VAL A 195 5.02 16.05 12.43
N ASN A 196 4.31 15.17 11.78
CA ASN A 196 3.09 14.59 12.35
C ASN A 196 3.45 13.31 13.13
N PRO A 197 3.20 13.26 14.46
CA PRO A 197 3.48 12.07 15.28
C PRO A 197 2.77 10.82 14.78
N GLY A 198 1.54 10.97 14.26
CA GLY A 198 0.79 9.86 13.67
C GLY A 198 1.50 9.25 12.47
N GLN A 199 2.08 10.08 11.62
CA GLN A 199 2.86 9.62 10.46
C GLN A 199 4.09 8.81 10.91
N LEU A 200 4.81 9.26 11.94
CA LEU A 200 5.94 8.52 12.48
C LEU A 200 5.52 7.20 13.10
N GLY A 201 4.42 7.17 13.85
CA GLY A 201 3.87 5.95 14.43
C GLY A 201 3.48 4.91 13.38
N LEU A 202 2.79 5.33 12.30
CA LEU A 202 2.40 4.47 11.18
C LEU A 202 3.62 3.97 10.39
N THR A 203 4.60 4.83 10.16
CA THR A 203 5.88 4.46 9.53
C THR A 203 6.62 3.42 10.38
N GLY A 204 6.69 3.64 11.70
CA GLY A 204 7.28 2.71 12.65
C GLY A 204 6.57 1.35 12.66
N LEU A 205 5.24 1.34 12.63
CA LEU A 205 4.43 0.12 12.53
C LEU A 205 4.73 -0.66 11.25
N ALA A 206 4.75 0.02 10.10
CA ALA A 206 5.06 -0.60 8.82
C ALA A 206 6.48 -1.18 8.80
N LEU A 207 7.45 -0.43 9.29
CA LEU A 207 8.85 -0.89 9.40
C LEU A 207 8.97 -2.09 10.34
N ALA A 208 8.29 -2.08 11.49
CA ALA A 208 8.26 -3.20 12.42
C ALA A 208 7.69 -4.46 11.78
N ALA A 209 6.60 -4.33 10.99
CA ALA A 209 6.03 -5.45 10.25
C ALA A 209 6.98 -6.01 9.18
N ILE A 210 7.68 -5.14 8.43
CA ILE A 210 8.69 -5.56 7.46
C ILE A 210 9.84 -6.30 8.16
N VAL A 211 10.38 -5.73 9.22
CA VAL A 211 11.46 -6.33 10.01
C VAL A 211 11.03 -7.69 10.58
N ALA A 212 9.81 -7.79 11.11
CA ALA A 212 9.25 -9.05 11.63
C ALA A 212 9.21 -10.14 10.55
N VAL A 213 8.82 -9.80 9.30
CA VAL A 213 8.84 -10.74 8.18
C VAL A 213 10.26 -11.14 7.81
N VAL A 214 11.16 -10.19 7.65
CA VAL A 214 12.56 -10.46 7.29
C VAL A 214 13.23 -11.33 8.35
N VAL A 215 13.09 -11.00 9.64
CA VAL A 215 13.60 -11.78 10.75
C VAL A 215 12.92 -13.17 10.79
N GLY A 216 11.62 -13.23 10.60
CA GLY A 216 10.87 -14.48 10.50
C GLY A 216 11.41 -15.40 9.40
N LEU A 217 11.66 -14.86 8.21
CA LEU A 217 12.25 -15.62 7.10
C LEU A 217 13.67 -16.14 7.43
N HIS A 218 14.48 -15.38 8.21
CA HIS A 218 15.83 -15.79 8.53
C HIS A 218 15.92 -16.72 9.74
N ARG A 219 15.08 -16.53 10.76
CA ARG A 219 15.22 -17.19 12.07
C ARG A 219 14.26 -18.37 12.29
N THR A 220 13.11 -18.44 11.62
CA THR A 220 12.09 -19.48 11.88
C THR A 220 12.26 -20.73 11.01
N ALA A 221 11.66 -21.83 11.44
CA ALA A 221 11.57 -23.06 10.66
C ALA A 221 10.79 -22.85 9.35
N LEU A 222 9.69 -22.08 9.41
CA LEU A 222 8.89 -21.74 8.24
C LEU A 222 9.69 -20.92 7.22
N GLY A 223 10.55 -19.99 7.70
CA GLY A 223 11.42 -19.21 6.82
C GLY A 223 12.51 -20.06 6.16
N ARG A 224 13.05 -21.08 6.85
CA ARG A 224 13.97 -22.04 6.23
C ARG A 224 13.27 -22.86 5.15
N ALA A 225 12.07 -23.36 5.44
CA ALA A 225 11.24 -24.10 4.48
C ALA A 225 10.85 -23.23 3.27
N TYR A 226 10.51 -21.94 3.50
CA TYR A 226 10.24 -20.97 2.45
C TYR A 226 11.43 -20.83 1.49
N ARG A 227 12.65 -20.59 2.01
CA ARG A 227 13.85 -20.44 1.18
C ARG A 227 14.16 -21.71 0.40
N ALA A 228 14.08 -22.89 1.04
CA ALA A 228 14.28 -24.17 0.35
C ALA A 228 13.28 -24.37 -0.80
N CYS A 229 12.00 -24.02 -0.60
CA CYS A 229 10.99 -24.09 -1.65
C CYS A 229 11.17 -23.01 -2.74
N ALA A 230 11.70 -21.84 -2.39
CA ALA A 230 11.97 -20.76 -3.34
C ALA A 230 13.17 -21.07 -4.24
N ASP A 231 14.19 -21.76 -3.71
CA ASP A 231 15.39 -22.16 -4.45
C ASP A 231 15.08 -23.35 -5.38
N ASP A 232 14.58 -24.47 -4.85
CA ASP A 232 14.18 -25.65 -5.62
C ASP A 232 13.03 -26.39 -4.92
N PRO A 233 11.79 -26.23 -5.37
CA PRO A 233 10.64 -26.92 -4.77
C PRO A 233 10.74 -28.44 -4.91
N GLY A 234 11.38 -28.98 -5.96
CA GLY A 234 11.56 -30.42 -6.16
C GLY A 234 12.51 -31.01 -5.13
N ALA A 235 13.66 -30.39 -4.94
CA ALA A 235 14.63 -30.79 -3.91
C ALA A 235 14.05 -30.65 -2.50
N ALA A 236 13.32 -29.55 -2.23
CA ALA A 236 12.64 -29.35 -0.95
C ALA A 236 11.65 -30.47 -0.61
N ALA A 237 10.89 -30.95 -1.59
CA ALA A 237 9.97 -32.07 -1.41
C ALA A 237 10.69 -33.38 -1.05
N LEU A 238 11.86 -33.63 -1.67
CA LEU A 238 12.65 -34.85 -1.41
C LEU A 238 13.20 -34.90 0.02
N VAL A 239 13.46 -33.75 0.63
CA VAL A 239 13.89 -33.67 2.03
C VAL A 239 12.72 -33.52 3.03
N GLY A 240 11.48 -33.73 2.56
CA GLY A 240 10.28 -33.81 3.41
C GLY A 240 9.61 -32.46 3.72
N VAL A 241 9.91 -31.40 2.98
CA VAL A 241 9.22 -30.10 3.15
C VAL A 241 7.84 -30.16 2.50
N ASP A 242 6.78 -29.89 3.26
CA ASP A 242 5.41 -29.76 2.74
C ASP A 242 5.21 -28.41 2.02
N ILE A 243 5.43 -28.42 0.68
CA ILE A 243 5.29 -27.25 -0.18
C ILE A 243 3.90 -26.63 -0.07
N ALA A 244 2.85 -27.47 0.06
CA ALA A 244 1.47 -27.00 0.14
C ALA A 244 1.23 -26.16 1.40
N SER A 245 1.77 -26.61 2.55
CA SER A 245 1.70 -25.87 3.80
C SER A 245 2.50 -24.58 3.75
N VAL A 246 3.72 -24.61 3.21
CA VAL A 246 4.57 -23.41 3.05
C VAL A 246 3.89 -22.37 2.17
N THR A 247 3.34 -22.79 1.02
CA THR A 247 2.62 -21.88 0.11
C THR A 247 1.39 -21.27 0.77
N ARG A 248 0.63 -22.07 1.52
CA ARG A 248 -0.54 -21.58 2.27
C ARG A 248 -0.16 -20.50 3.27
N TRP A 249 0.84 -20.74 4.12
CA TRP A 249 1.28 -19.77 5.12
C TRP A 249 1.91 -18.52 4.50
N THR A 250 2.57 -18.66 3.36
CA THR A 250 3.10 -17.54 2.58
C THR A 250 1.97 -16.67 2.03
N CYS A 251 0.91 -17.26 1.47
CA CYS A 251 -0.27 -16.52 1.02
C CYS A 251 -0.95 -15.79 2.18
N VAL A 252 -1.12 -16.47 3.33
CA VAL A 252 -1.68 -15.86 4.54
C VAL A 252 -0.84 -14.68 5.00
N GLY A 253 0.48 -14.85 5.14
CA GLY A 253 1.38 -13.79 5.59
C GLY A 253 1.44 -12.60 4.63
N GLY A 254 1.58 -12.85 3.33
CA GLY A 254 1.62 -11.79 2.32
C GLY A 254 0.32 -10.99 2.24
N SER A 255 -0.84 -11.66 2.28
CA SER A 255 -2.15 -11.00 2.28
C SER A 255 -2.43 -10.25 3.58
N MET A 256 -1.94 -10.76 4.72
CA MET A 256 -2.00 -10.06 6.00
C MET A 256 -1.20 -8.75 5.95
N LEU A 257 0.01 -8.75 5.34
CA LEU A 257 0.79 -7.52 5.15
C LEU A 257 0.07 -6.51 4.25
N ALA A 258 -0.59 -6.98 3.17
CA ALA A 258 -1.40 -6.10 2.32
C ALA A 258 -2.55 -5.45 3.09
N ALA A 259 -3.23 -6.20 3.95
CA ALA A 259 -4.32 -5.67 4.77
C ALA A 259 -3.82 -4.72 5.88
N ILE A 260 -2.66 -5.00 6.49
CA ILE A 260 -1.99 -4.07 7.42
C ILE A 260 -1.61 -2.77 6.69
N ALA A 261 -1.10 -2.86 5.45
CA ALA A 261 -0.87 -1.66 4.64
C ALA A 261 -2.17 -0.90 4.39
N GLY A 262 -3.29 -1.60 4.19
CA GLY A 262 -4.64 -1.00 4.11
C GLY A 262 -5.02 -0.20 5.36
N PHE A 263 -4.74 -0.74 6.56
CA PHE A 263 -4.89 0.01 7.82
C PHE A 263 -4.03 1.28 7.82
N VAL A 264 -2.75 1.18 7.42
CA VAL A 264 -1.84 2.34 7.37
C VAL A 264 -2.34 3.38 6.36
N VAL A 265 -2.80 2.95 5.17
CA VAL A 265 -3.39 3.84 4.15
C VAL A 265 -4.63 4.54 4.69
N ALA A 266 -5.57 3.81 5.30
CA ALA A 266 -6.80 4.34 5.85
C ALA A 266 -6.56 5.41 6.92
N THR A 267 -5.60 5.14 7.82
CA THR A 267 -5.28 6.06 8.92
C THR A 267 -4.41 7.24 8.50
N HIS A 268 -3.55 7.06 7.48
CA HIS A 268 -2.69 8.13 6.98
C HIS A 268 -3.45 9.13 6.09
N TYR A 269 -4.22 8.61 5.12
CA TYR A 269 -4.96 9.47 4.18
C TYR A 269 -6.35 9.87 4.68
N GLY A 270 -6.87 9.21 5.71
CA GLY A 270 -8.17 9.50 6.27
C GLY A 270 -9.37 9.20 5.35
N VAL A 271 -9.14 8.58 4.20
CA VAL A 271 -10.17 8.25 3.20
C VAL A 271 -10.01 6.81 2.74
N VAL A 272 -11.10 6.07 2.73
CA VAL A 272 -11.17 4.71 2.22
C VAL A 272 -12.20 4.63 1.10
N GLY A 273 -11.74 4.29 -0.11
CA GLY A 273 -12.57 4.09 -1.30
C GLY A 273 -12.54 2.64 -1.75
N PHE A 274 -13.66 2.16 -2.32
CA PHE A 274 -13.76 0.78 -2.82
C PHE A 274 -12.86 0.49 -4.02
N ALA A 275 -12.49 1.50 -4.82
CA ALA A 275 -11.69 1.37 -6.04
C ALA A 275 -10.20 1.62 -5.84
N MET A 276 -9.73 1.82 -4.60
CA MET A 276 -8.34 2.18 -4.37
C MET A 276 -7.36 1.02 -4.57
N GLY A 277 -7.82 -0.23 -4.45
CA GLY A 277 -6.98 -1.42 -4.47
C GLY A 277 -6.18 -1.60 -5.74
N THR A 278 -6.80 -1.38 -6.89
CA THR A 278 -6.12 -1.53 -8.19
C THR A 278 -4.89 -0.64 -8.28
N LEU A 279 -5.00 0.65 -7.89
CA LEU A 279 -3.89 1.60 -7.95
C LEU A 279 -2.77 1.22 -6.95
N TRP A 280 -3.14 0.89 -5.70
CA TRP A 280 -2.18 0.46 -4.69
C TRP A 280 -1.50 -0.86 -5.06
N GLY A 281 -2.24 -1.80 -5.68
CA GLY A 281 -1.68 -3.06 -6.17
C GLY A 281 -0.66 -2.87 -7.30
N LEU A 282 -0.94 -1.98 -8.25
CA LEU A 282 0.00 -1.66 -9.34
C LEU A 282 1.27 -0.94 -8.81
N LYS A 283 1.12 -0.02 -7.87
CA LYS A 283 2.26 0.64 -7.22
C LYS A 283 3.08 -0.35 -6.39
N ALA A 284 2.43 -1.29 -5.70
CA ALA A 284 3.12 -2.37 -4.98
C ALA A 284 3.93 -3.26 -5.91
N LEU A 285 3.36 -3.64 -7.06
CA LEU A 285 4.05 -4.39 -8.10
C LEU A 285 5.25 -3.59 -8.64
N THR A 286 5.06 -2.30 -8.94
CA THR A 286 6.15 -1.41 -9.39
C THR A 286 7.29 -1.39 -8.38
N ALA A 287 6.98 -1.19 -7.11
CA ALA A 287 7.96 -1.17 -6.03
C ALA A 287 8.70 -2.51 -5.90
N ALA A 288 7.99 -3.64 -5.97
CA ALA A 288 8.57 -4.97 -5.91
C ALA A 288 9.48 -5.26 -7.11
N VAL A 289 9.07 -4.86 -8.32
CA VAL A 289 9.88 -5.03 -9.55
C VAL A 289 11.14 -4.17 -9.50
N VAL A 290 11.02 -2.90 -9.13
CA VAL A 290 12.16 -1.99 -9.02
C VAL A 290 13.16 -2.49 -7.98
N GLY A 291 12.68 -2.98 -6.84
CA GLY A 291 13.51 -3.55 -5.79
C GLY A 291 14.16 -4.89 -6.14
N GLY A 292 13.51 -5.67 -7.01
CA GLY A 292 13.90 -7.03 -7.38
C GLY A 292 12.91 -8.05 -6.83
N ILE A 293 11.97 -8.47 -7.65
CA ILE A 293 10.75 -9.21 -7.28
C ILE A 293 11.01 -10.59 -6.62
N GLY A 294 12.21 -11.15 -6.77
CA GLY A 294 12.62 -12.40 -6.13
C GLY A 294 13.23 -12.24 -4.73
N SER A 295 13.52 -11.00 -4.29
CA SER A 295 14.16 -10.71 -3.01
C SER A 295 13.23 -9.90 -2.12
N VAL A 296 12.79 -10.48 -0.98
CA VAL A 296 11.91 -9.79 -0.02
C VAL A 296 12.54 -8.51 0.53
N PRO A 297 13.83 -8.50 0.97
CA PRO A 297 14.49 -7.26 1.38
C PRO A 297 14.67 -6.27 0.23
N GLY A 298 14.97 -6.77 -0.98
CA GLY A 298 15.10 -5.93 -2.17
C GLY A 298 13.79 -5.21 -2.50
N ALA A 299 12.68 -5.92 -2.48
CA ALA A 299 11.35 -5.35 -2.71
C ALA A 299 10.97 -4.28 -1.67
N ALA A 300 11.32 -4.50 -0.39
CA ALA A 300 11.13 -3.50 0.66
C ALA A 300 11.90 -2.20 0.35
N LEU A 301 13.17 -2.32 -0.06
CA LEU A 301 13.99 -1.17 -0.47
C LEU A 301 13.41 -0.48 -1.72
N GLY A 302 12.94 -1.25 -2.70
CA GLY A 302 12.24 -0.72 -3.88
C GLY A 302 11.01 0.10 -3.49
N GLY A 303 10.25 -0.36 -2.49
CA GLY A 303 9.12 0.37 -1.93
C GLY A 303 9.53 1.71 -1.31
N VAL A 304 10.61 1.72 -0.54
CA VAL A 304 11.16 2.97 0.02
C VAL A 304 11.56 3.92 -1.10
N LEU A 305 12.27 3.43 -2.12
CA LEU A 305 12.71 4.27 -3.24
C LEU A 305 11.53 4.88 -4.01
N ILE A 306 10.51 4.09 -4.34
CA ILE A 306 9.33 4.57 -5.07
C ILE A 306 8.53 5.57 -4.22
N GLY A 307 8.36 5.34 -2.92
CA GLY A 307 7.63 6.25 -2.04
C GLY A 307 8.35 7.60 -1.84
N LEU A 308 9.66 7.58 -1.67
CA LEU A 308 10.47 8.81 -1.63
C LEU A 308 10.46 9.53 -2.97
N PHE A 309 10.57 8.80 -4.08
CA PHE A 309 10.46 9.35 -5.43
C PHE A 309 9.11 10.04 -5.65
N GLU A 310 7.99 9.41 -5.26
CA GLU A 310 6.65 10.01 -5.37
C GLU A 310 6.55 11.31 -4.56
N SER A 311 7.08 11.33 -3.35
CA SER A 311 7.06 12.52 -2.49
C SER A 311 7.90 13.66 -3.07
N LEU A 312 9.11 13.35 -3.55
CA LEU A 312 9.97 14.35 -4.20
C LEU A 312 9.32 14.87 -5.49
N TRP A 313 8.73 13.98 -6.30
CA TRP A 313 8.01 14.40 -7.51
C TRP A 313 6.88 15.38 -7.17
N ALA A 314 6.04 15.02 -6.19
CA ALA A 314 4.91 15.84 -5.77
C ALA A 314 5.34 17.19 -5.18
N GLY A 315 6.56 17.27 -4.60
CA GLY A 315 7.10 18.49 -4.04
C GLY A 315 7.72 19.46 -5.06
N TYR A 316 8.33 18.94 -6.11
CA TYR A 316 9.10 19.75 -7.08
C TYR A 316 8.45 19.85 -8.47
N LEU A 317 7.54 18.94 -8.80
CA LEU A 317 6.92 18.81 -10.12
C LEU A 317 5.39 18.77 -9.98
N PRO A 318 4.62 18.99 -11.06
CA PRO A 318 3.15 18.92 -10.98
C PRO A 318 2.70 17.53 -10.50
N SER A 319 1.92 17.53 -9.42
CA SER A 319 1.43 16.32 -8.74
C SER A 319 0.52 15.45 -9.63
N ASP A 320 -0.11 16.04 -10.65
CA ASP A 320 -0.99 15.33 -11.58
C ASP A 320 -0.27 14.25 -12.40
N TYR A 321 1.04 14.42 -12.63
CA TYR A 321 1.86 13.48 -13.39
C TYR A 321 2.60 12.45 -12.54
N LYS A 322 2.43 12.44 -11.21
CA LYS A 322 3.17 11.54 -10.31
C LYS A 322 2.93 10.05 -10.62
N GLU A 323 1.70 9.68 -10.99
CA GLU A 323 1.36 8.31 -11.37
C GLU A 323 2.06 7.90 -12.68
N VAL A 324 2.06 8.80 -13.66
CA VAL A 324 2.76 8.58 -14.93
C VAL A 324 4.25 8.39 -14.69
N ALA A 325 4.85 9.20 -13.82
CA ALA A 325 6.25 9.10 -13.46
C ALA A 325 6.61 7.76 -12.80
N ILE A 326 5.79 7.28 -11.86
CA ILE A 326 6.00 5.99 -11.20
C ILE A 326 5.97 4.84 -12.22
N PHE A 327 4.97 4.83 -13.13
CA PHE A 327 4.89 3.78 -14.15
C PHE A 327 5.94 3.93 -15.24
N ALA A 328 6.42 5.14 -15.52
CA ALA A 328 7.58 5.36 -16.40
C ALA A 328 8.87 4.78 -15.80
N VAL A 329 9.07 4.92 -14.47
CA VAL A 329 10.16 4.26 -13.75
C VAL A 329 10.06 2.74 -13.89
N LEU A 330 8.86 2.17 -13.74
CA LEU A 330 8.64 0.72 -13.94
C LEU A 330 9.05 0.29 -15.35
N ALA A 331 8.53 0.98 -16.38
CA ALA A 331 8.82 0.65 -17.77
C ALA A 331 10.33 0.74 -18.07
N THR A 332 10.97 1.80 -17.59
CA THR A 332 12.42 2.01 -17.76
C THR A 332 13.23 0.91 -17.05
N MET A 333 12.83 0.55 -15.81
CA MET A 333 13.51 -0.53 -15.08
C MET A 333 13.35 -1.88 -15.76
N LEU A 334 12.16 -2.22 -16.25
CA LEU A 334 11.95 -3.47 -16.99
C LEU A 334 12.76 -3.52 -18.29
N ALA A 335 12.94 -2.37 -18.98
CA ALA A 335 13.73 -2.29 -20.19
C ALA A 335 15.24 -2.40 -19.93
N LEU A 336 15.74 -1.75 -18.88
CA LEU A 336 17.18 -1.67 -18.60
C LEU A 336 17.69 -2.77 -17.66
N ARG A 337 16.89 -3.15 -16.65
CA ARG A 337 17.24 -4.16 -15.62
C ARG A 337 16.01 -5.00 -15.24
N PRO A 338 15.65 -6.03 -16.02
CA PRO A 338 14.44 -6.82 -15.79
C PRO A 338 14.46 -7.58 -14.44
N ASN A 339 15.64 -7.78 -13.84
CA ASN A 339 15.78 -8.40 -12.51
C ASN A 339 15.63 -7.41 -11.34
N GLY A 340 15.45 -6.11 -11.61
CA GLY A 340 15.41 -5.07 -10.59
C GLY A 340 16.79 -4.69 -10.04
N LEU A 341 16.81 -3.83 -9.00
CA LEU A 341 18.07 -3.33 -8.41
C LEU A 341 18.79 -4.38 -7.56
N PHE A 342 18.05 -5.21 -6.82
CA PHE A 342 18.56 -6.20 -5.87
C PHE A 342 18.09 -7.62 -6.20
N GLY A 343 17.53 -7.84 -7.41
CA GLY A 343 17.12 -9.17 -7.86
C GLY A 343 18.34 -10.07 -8.01
N GLN A 344 18.26 -11.26 -7.45
CA GLN A 344 19.24 -12.30 -7.75
C GLN A 344 19.04 -12.68 -9.22
N THR A 345 20.12 -12.73 -9.98
CA THR A 345 20.10 -13.39 -11.28
C THR A 345 19.68 -14.82 -11.01
N ALA A 346 18.40 -15.13 -11.26
CA ALA A 346 17.96 -16.51 -11.25
C ALA A 346 18.97 -17.25 -12.14
N ALA A 347 19.38 -18.45 -11.70
CA ALA A 347 20.36 -19.27 -12.39
C ALA A 347 19.91 -19.67 -13.83
N ALA A 348 19.55 -18.66 -14.62
CA ALA A 348 19.25 -18.75 -16.04
C ALA A 348 20.50 -19.11 -16.88
N ASP A 349 21.69 -18.99 -16.26
CA ASP A 349 22.97 -19.34 -16.90
C ASP A 349 23.44 -20.78 -16.59
N ASN A 350 22.60 -21.66 -16.09
CA ASN A 350 22.96 -23.05 -16.04
C ASN A 350 22.45 -23.77 -17.31
N PRO A 351 23.29 -23.88 -18.36
CA PRO A 351 22.88 -24.48 -19.64
C PRO A 351 22.52 -25.97 -19.52
N MET A 352 22.76 -26.57 -18.36
CA MET A 352 22.40 -27.97 -18.10
C MET A 352 20.90 -28.19 -17.81
N LEU A 353 20.19 -27.17 -17.32
CA LEU A 353 18.75 -27.28 -17.01
C LEU A 353 17.86 -27.24 -18.25
N TRP A 354 18.32 -26.69 -19.37
CA TRP A 354 17.58 -26.64 -20.63
C TRP A 354 17.64 -27.96 -21.42
N ARG A 355 18.73 -28.74 -21.25
CA ARG A 355 18.86 -30.03 -21.96
C ARG A 355 17.94 -31.13 -21.46
N SER A 356 17.46 -31.07 -20.22
CA SER A 356 16.54 -32.08 -19.68
C SER A 356 15.07 -31.86 -20.04
N ARG A 357 14.68 -30.66 -20.52
CA ARG A 357 13.29 -30.33 -20.95
C ARG A 357 13.00 -30.62 -22.42
N SER A 358 14.01 -30.74 -23.27
CA SER A 358 13.85 -31.06 -24.70
C SER A 358 13.89 -32.56 -25.01
N ALA A 359 14.02 -33.41 -23.99
CA ALA A 359 14.10 -34.87 -24.13
C ALA A 359 12.91 -35.62 -23.54
N ARG A 360 11.73 -34.97 -23.41
CA ARG A 360 10.47 -35.64 -23.10
C ARG A 360 9.35 -35.14 -24.00
#